data_39107212b56ab911601631e25a0f82c5
#
_entry.id   39107212b56ab911601631e25a0f82c5
#
_cell.length_a   1.000
_cell.length_b   1.000
_cell.length_c   1.000
_cell.angle_alpha   90.00
_cell.angle_beta   90.00
_cell.angle_gamma   90.00
#
_symmetry.space_group_name_H-M   'P 1'
#
loop_
_entity.id
_entity.type
_entity.pdbx_description
1 polymer ?
#
loop_
_entity_poly.entity_id
_entity_poly.type
_entity_poly.pdbx_seq_one_letter_code
_entity_poly.pdbx_strand_id
1 'polypeptide(L)'
;MIVGLPKEIKNNEHRVGLTPDSVSEISANGHDVFVETNCGQEIGFTNEKYEAAGAKILNSAAEVYKKSELIVKVKEPMESEFQYLNSDITLFTYLHLAGNPSLAKKLIDTGVRGIAYETVTSPDNTCLLYTSPSPRDVEE
;
A
#
# COMPACT_ATOMS: atom_id res chain seq x y z
N MET A 1 4.20 13.82 -7.19
CA MET A 1 3.78 12.43 -7.35
C MET A 1 2.37 12.27 -6.79
N ILE A 2 1.59 11.40 -7.36
CA ILE A 2 0.22 11.12 -6.89
C ILE A 2 0.21 9.77 -6.20
N VAL A 3 -0.09 9.77 -4.90
CA VAL A 3 -0.07 8.59 -4.05
C VAL A 3 -1.50 8.17 -3.74
N GLY A 4 -1.78 6.87 -3.87
CA GLY A 4 -3.09 6.32 -3.58
C GLY A 4 -3.05 5.33 -2.42
N LEU A 5 -4.07 5.38 -1.57
CA LEU A 5 -4.24 4.50 -0.42
C LEU A 5 -5.60 3.82 -0.52
N PRO A 6 -5.70 2.67 -1.22
CA PRO A 6 -6.94 1.92 -1.26
C PRO A 6 -7.20 1.19 0.05
N LYS A 7 -8.47 0.88 0.32
CA LYS A 7 -8.85 0.11 1.49
C LYS A 7 -8.36 -1.33 1.34
N GLU A 8 -7.80 -1.91 2.42
CA GLU A 8 -7.45 -3.32 2.42
C GLU A 8 -8.72 -4.18 2.39
N ILE A 9 -8.74 -5.15 1.51
CA ILE A 9 -9.91 -6.02 1.34
C ILE A 9 -9.65 -7.46 1.78
N LYS A 10 -8.41 -7.80 2.14
CA LYS A 10 -8.08 -9.11 2.66
C LYS A 10 -8.75 -9.31 4.01
N ASN A 11 -9.30 -10.51 4.24
CA ASN A 11 -10.03 -10.83 5.46
C ASN A 11 -9.18 -10.54 6.72
N ASN A 12 -9.80 -9.87 7.70
CA ASN A 12 -9.15 -9.48 8.97
C ASN A 12 -7.97 -8.53 8.82
N GLU A 13 -7.83 -7.85 7.69
CA GLU A 13 -6.79 -6.83 7.53
C GLU A 13 -7.41 -5.46 7.74
N HIS A 14 -7.06 -4.81 8.86
CA HIS A 14 -7.57 -3.49 9.22
C HIS A 14 -6.47 -2.43 9.22
N ARG A 15 -5.21 -2.82 9.07
CA ARG A 15 -4.11 -1.88 8.99
C ARG A 15 -4.19 -1.07 7.71
N VAL A 16 -3.51 0.05 7.70
CA VAL A 16 -3.44 0.93 6.52
C VAL A 16 -2.00 1.06 6.06
N GLY A 17 -1.82 1.26 4.76
CA GLY A 17 -0.49 1.48 4.19
C GLY A 17 0.14 2.80 4.63
N LEU A 18 -0.68 3.82 4.89
CA LEU A 18 -0.24 5.13 5.37
C LEU A 18 -1.17 5.59 6.47
N THR A 19 -0.60 6.09 7.56
CA THR A 19 -1.36 6.74 8.63
C THR A 19 -1.65 8.19 8.24
N PRO A 20 -2.59 8.89 8.92
CA PRO A 20 -2.78 10.31 8.71
C PRO A 20 -1.51 11.14 8.91
N ASP A 21 -0.66 10.78 9.89
CA ASP A 21 0.61 11.46 10.10
C ASP A 21 1.55 11.32 8.89
N SER A 22 1.64 10.13 8.33
CA SER A 22 2.45 9.89 7.12
C SER A 22 1.90 10.67 5.93
N VAL A 23 0.58 10.71 5.79
CA VAL A 23 -0.08 11.49 4.72
C VAL A 23 0.26 12.97 4.87
N SER A 24 0.24 13.48 6.09
CA SER A 24 0.58 14.89 6.35
C SER A 24 1.99 15.22 5.87
N GLU A 25 2.95 14.35 6.14
CA GLU A 25 4.33 14.57 5.68
C GLU A 25 4.46 14.52 4.15
N ILE A 26 3.80 13.56 3.52
CA ILE A 26 3.83 13.40 2.06
C ILE A 26 3.18 14.63 1.41
N SER A 27 2.03 15.05 1.92
CA SER A 27 1.32 16.22 1.41
C SER A 27 2.15 17.50 1.59
N ALA A 28 2.82 17.64 2.72
CA ALA A 28 3.68 18.81 3.00
C ALA A 28 4.86 18.90 2.04
N ASN A 29 5.29 17.77 1.46
CA ASN A 29 6.36 17.74 0.48
C ASN A 29 5.87 17.93 -0.97
N GLY A 30 4.63 18.34 -1.16
CA GLY A 30 4.10 18.71 -2.47
C GLY A 30 3.49 17.58 -3.27
N HIS A 31 3.23 16.44 -2.64
CA HIS A 31 2.59 15.29 -3.31
C HIS A 31 1.08 15.30 -3.05
N ASP A 32 0.32 14.79 -4.00
CA ASP A 32 -1.12 14.59 -3.83
C ASP A 32 -1.37 13.20 -3.26
N VAL A 33 -2.28 13.09 -2.30
CA VAL A 33 -2.66 11.82 -1.69
C VAL A 33 -4.15 11.62 -1.84
N PHE A 34 -4.54 10.48 -2.40
CA PHE A 34 -5.94 10.05 -2.50
C PHE A 34 -6.16 8.83 -1.61
N VAL A 35 -7.21 8.86 -0.83
CA VAL A 35 -7.54 7.80 0.13
C VAL A 35 -8.94 7.28 -0.14
N GLU A 36 -9.09 5.95 -0.19
CA GLU A 36 -10.41 5.35 -0.34
C GLU A 36 -11.22 5.57 0.93
N THR A 37 -12.52 5.90 0.77
CA THR A 37 -13.42 6.14 1.90
C THR A 37 -13.41 4.94 2.88
N ASN A 38 -13.40 5.26 4.16
CA ASN A 38 -13.38 4.29 5.26
C ASN A 38 -12.14 3.39 5.31
N CYS A 39 -11.07 3.77 4.65
CA CYS A 39 -9.83 3.01 4.57
C CYS A 39 -9.27 2.61 5.93
N GLY A 40 -9.28 3.52 6.90
CA GLY A 40 -8.77 3.27 8.25
C GLY A 40 -9.83 3.32 9.34
N GLN A 41 -11.10 3.22 8.98
CA GLN A 41 -12.21 3.38 9.92
C GLN A 41 -12.14 2.40 11.09
N GLU A 42 -11.77 1.16 10.84
CA GLU A 42 -11.72 0.11 11.86
C GLU A 42 -10.68 0.34 12.95
N ILE A 43 -9.66 1.13 12.65
CA ILE A 43 -8.57 1.43 13.60
C ILE A 43 -8.57 2.89 14.04
N GLY A 44 -9.68 3.59 13.82
CA GLY A 44 -9.86 4.95 14.28
C GLY A 44 -9.31 6.04 13.35
N PHE A 45 -8.80 5.68 12.18
CA PHE A 45 -8.35 6.65 11.19
C PHE A 45 -9.52 6.98 10.26
N THR A 46 -10.31 7.97 10.66
CA THR A 46 -11.51 8.38 9.92
C THR A 46 -11.15 9.16 8.67
N ASN A 47 -12.15 9.31 7.78
CA ASN A 47 -11.97 10.14 6.58
C ASN A 47 -11.57 11.56 6.94
N GLU A 48 -12.17 12.11 7.99
CA GLU A 48 -11.88 13.47 8.46
C GLU A 48 -10.43 13.64 8.88
N LYS A 49 -9.85 12.62 9.52
CA LYS A 49 -8.44 12.65 9.92
C LYS A 49 -7.52 12.66 8.70
N TYR A 50 -7.84 11.89 7.68
CA TYR A 50 -7.07 11.90 6.44
C TYR A 50 -7.21 13.22 5.70
N GLU A 51 -8.41 13.77 5.64
CA GLU A 51 -8.64 15.07 5.01
C GLU A 51 -7.88 16.19 5.74
N ALA A 52 -7.89 16.18 7.06
CA ALA A 52 -7.12 17.13 7.86
C ALA A 52 -5.62 17.01 7.60
N ALA A 53 -5.15 15.84 7.26
CA ALA A 53 -3.74 15.58 6.91
C ALA A 53 -3.38 16.04 5.48
N GLY A 54 -4.36 16.40 4.67
CA GLY A 54 -4.14 16.87 3.31
C GLY A 54 -4.56 15.91 2.22
N ALA A 55 -5.15 14.77 2.56
CA ALA A 55 -5.61 13.80 1.58
C ALA A 55 -6.99 14.18 1.02
N LYS A 56 -7.29 13.64 -0.15
CA LYS A 56 -8.62 13.70 -0.75
C LYS A 56 -9.25 12.33 -0.67
N ILE A 57 -10.51 12.27 -0.24
CA ILE A 57 -11.22 11.01 -0.10
C ILE A 57 -11.95 10.68 -1.40
N LEU A 58 -11.77 9.45 -1.88
CA LEU A 58 -12.46 8.93 -3.06
C LEU A 58 -13.41 7.80 -2.64
N ASN A 59 -14.45 7.60 -3.42
CA ASN A 59 -15.53 6.69 -3.04
C ASN A 59 -15.28 5.21 -3.36
N SER A 60 -14.28 4.91 -4.18
CA SER A 60 -14.02 3.53 -4.58
C SER A 60 -12.54 3.28 -4.83
N ALA A 61 -12.15 2.00 -4.76
CA ALA A 61 -10.79 1.58 -5.10
C ALA A 61 -10.47 1.90 -6.56
N ALA A 62 -11.43 1.70 -7.46
CA ALA A 62 -11.24 1.98 -8.88
C ALA A 62 -10.78 3.42 -9.12
N GLU A 63 -11.39 4.38 -8.43
CA GLU A 63 -11.01 5.79 -8.54
C GLU A 63 -9.61 6.05 -8.00
N VAL A 64 -9.26 5.41 -6.88
CA VAL A 64 -7.93 5.55 -6.27
C VAL A 64 -6.85 5.03 -7.22
N TYR A 65 -7.03 3.83 -7.75
CA TYR A 65 -6.07 3.24 -8.70
C TYR A 65 -5.94 4.07 -9.98
N LYS A 66 -7.04 4.56 -10.48
CA LYS A 66 -7.05 5.34 -11.72
C LYS A 66 -6.29 6.65 -11.61
N LYS A 67 -6.38 7.32 -10.47
CA LYS A 67 -5.77 8.63 -10.26
C LYS A 67 -4.34 8.59 -9.76
N SER A 68 -3.86 7.44 -9.28
CA SER A 68 -2.60 7.35 -8.56
C SER A 68 -1.49 6.77 -9.42
N GLU A 69 -0.26 7.22 -9.16
CA GLU A 69 0.97 6.68 -9.75
C GLU A 69 1.61 5.65 -8.83
N LEU A 70 1.51 5.87 -7.51
CA LEU A 70 2.05 5.00 -6.48
C LEU A 70 0.90 4.54 -5.58
N ILE A 71 0.72 3.23 -5.49
CA ILE A 71 -0.27 2.63 -4.59
C ILE A 71 0.46 2.04 -3.40
N VAL A 72 0.05 2.44 -2.20
CA VAL A 72 0.64 1.94 -0.94
C VAL A 72 -0.39 1.08 -0.23
N LYS A 73 -0.02 -0.16 0.06
CA LYS A 73 -0.90 -1.14 0.73
C LYS A 73 -0.12 -1.86 1.82
N VAL A 74 -0.83 -2.59 2.67
CA VAL A 74 -0.22 -3.48 3.65
C VAL A 74 -0.04 -4.88 3.06
N LYS A 75 -1.11 -5.46 2.54
CA LYS A 75 -1.11 -6.83 2.02
C LYS A 75 -1.07 -6.85 0.49
N GLU A 76 -0.63 -7.98 -0.03
CA GLU A 76 -0.62 -8.23 -1.46
C GLU A 76 -2.02 -8.02 -2.07
N PRO A 77 -2.10 -7.58 -3.34
CA PRO A 77 -3.40 -7.35 -3.97
C PRO A 77 -4.21 -8.63 -4.08
N MET A 78 -5.51 -8.49 -3.86
CA MET A 78 -6.47 -9.57 -4.05
C MET A 78 -6.86 -9.65 -5.52
N GLU A 79 -7.43 -10.78 -5.93
CA GLU A 79 -7.77 -11.02 -7.33
C GLU A 79 -8.66 -9.91 -7.92
N SER A 80 -9.59 -9.40 -7.15
CA SER A 80 -10.47 -8.31 -7.59
C SER A 80 -9.73 -6.99 -7.86
N GLU A 81 -8.52 -6.84 -7.34
CA GLU A 81 -7.71 -5.64 -7.54
C GLU A 81 -6.84 -5.70 -8.80
N PHE A 82 -6.61 -6.88 -9.35
CA PHE A 82 -5.74 -7.02 -10.53
C PHE A 82 -6.23 -6.23 -11.73
N GLN A 83 -7.53 -6.05 -11.88
CA GLN A 83 -8.10 -5.29 -12.98
C GLN A 83 -7.66 -3.82 -13.00
N TYR A 84 -7.21 -3.30 -11.86
CA TYR A 84 -6.75 -1.90 -11.74
C TYR A 84 -5.25 -1.74 -11.96
N LEU A 85 -4.50 -2.82 -11.97
CA LEU A 85 -3.05 -2.79 -12.08
C LEU A 85 -2.60 -2.73 -13.53
N ASN A 86 -1.61 -1.89 -13.80
CA ASN A 86 -1.04 -1.74 -15.14
C ASN A 86 0.39 -1.18 -15.05
N SER A 87 1.02 -0.98 -16.20
CA SER A 87 2.41 -0.52 -16.27
C SER A 87 2.63 0.92 -15.79
N ASP A 88 1.57 1.70 -15.61
CA ASP A 88 1.66 3.09 -15.14
C ASP A 88 1.65 3.19 -13.62
N ILE A 89 1.39 2.07 -12.93
CA ILE A 89 1.29 2.03 -11.47
C ILE A 89 2.52 1.38 -10.85
N THR A 90 3.01 1.99 -9.77
CA THR A 90 3.97 1.37 -8.86
C THR A 90 3.22 0.93 -7.61
N LEU A 91 3.38 -0.32 -7.22
CA LEU A 91 2.72 -0.91 -6.06
C LEU A 91 3.74 -1.17 -4.96
N PHE A 92 3.51 -0.57 -3.79
CA PHE A 92 4.39 -0.72 -2.63
C PHE A 92 3.62 -1.41 -1.51
N THR A 93 3.96 -2.67 -1.24
CA THR A 93 3.22 -3.53 -0.30
C THR A 93 4.05 -4.75 0.09
N TYR A 94 3.56 -5.55 1.03
CA TYR A 94 4.06 -6.92 1.22
C TYR A 94 3.55 -7.79 0.08
N LEU A 95 4.43 -8.35 -0.71
CA LEU A 95 4.06 -9.15 -1.87
C LEU A 95 4.08 -10.66 -1.63
N HIS A 96 4.93 -11.13 -0.74
CA HIS A 96 5.08 -12.56 -0.40
C HIS A 96 5.26 -13.46 -1.65
N LEU A 97 6.02 -12.99 -2.62
CA LEU A 97 6.15 -13.67 -3.92
C LEU A 97 6.77 -15.06 -3.82
N ALA A 98 7.72 -15.24 -2.91
CA ALA A 98 8.38 -16.53 -2.72
C ALA A 98 7.40 -17.62 -2.28
N GLY A 99 6.39 -17.26 -1.51
CA GLY A 99 5.36 -18.19 -1.04
C GLY A 99 4.17 -18.33 -1.96
N ASN A 100 4.12 -17.56 -3.05
CA ASN A 100 2.95 -17.54 -3.93
C ASN A 100 3.33 -17.28 -5.38
N PRO A 101 3.83 -18.32 -6.09
CA PRO A 101 4.22 -18.17 -7.50
C PRO A 101 3.07 -17.75 -8.42
N SER A 102 1.83 -18.15 -8.12
CA SER A 102 0.66 -17.75 -8.90
C SER A 102 0.45 -16.25 -8.86
N LEU A 103 0.62 -15.64 -7.69
CA LEU A 103 0.52 -14.20 -7.53
C LEU A 103 1.62 -13.49 -8.32
N ALA A 104 2.84 -14.00 -8.25
CA ALA A 104 3.96 -13.43 -8.99
C ALA A 104 3.67 -13.39 -10.50
N LYS A 105 3.17 -14.49 -11.04
CA LYS A 105 2.83 -14.57 -12.46
C LYS A 105 1.73 -13.57 -12.83
N LYS A 106 0.68 -13.48 -12.02
CA LYS A 106 -0.42 -12.54 -12.26
C LYS A 106 0.06 -11.10 -12.23
N LEU A 107 0.95 -10.75 -11.30
CA LEU A 107 1.51 -9.40 -11.23
C LEU A 107 2.36 -9.07 -12.45
N ILE A 108 3.18 -10.00 -12.91
CA ILE A 108 3.97 -9.83 -14.12
C ILE A 108 3.05 -9.54 -15.30
N ASP A 109 1.95 -10.27 -15.42
CA ASP A 109 1.01 -10.12 -16.52
C ASP A 109 0.34 -8.74 -16.53
N THR A 110 0.20 -8.10 -15.39
CA THR A 110 -0.39 -6.74 -15.31
C THR A 110 0.58 -5.66 -15.77
N GLY A 111 1.88 -5.92 -15.75
CA GLY A 111 2.90 -4.91 -16.04
C GLY A 111 3.18 -3.95 -14.89
N VAL A 112 2.53 -4.11 -13.75
CA VAL A 112 2.73 -3.23 -12.59
C VAL A 112 4.17 -3.31 -12.09
N ARG A 113 4.68 -2.17 -11.58
CA ARG A 113 6.00 -2.14 -10.93
C ARG A 113 5.79 -2.41 -9.44
N GLY A 114 6.36 -3.50 -8.95
CA GLY A 114 6.21 -3.90 -7.56
C GLY A 114 7.43 -3.56 -6.73
N ILE A 115 7.20 -2.94 -5.57
CA ILE A 115 8.22 -2.76 -4.55
C ILE A 115 7.70 -3.46 -3.30
N ALA A 116 8.40 -4.53 -2.90
CA ALA A 116 7.98 -5.31 -1.75
C ALA A 116 8.63 -4.76 -0.47
N TYR A 117 7.84 -4.60 0.60
CA TYR A 117 8.37 -4.17 1.89
C TYR A 117 9.47 -5.08 2.39
N GLU A 118 9.31 -6.39 2.22
CA GLU A 118 10.26 -7.39 2.69
C GLU A 118 11.61 -7.34 1.99
N THR A 119 11.71 -6.62 0.87
CA THR A 119 12.97 -6.47 0.14
C THR A 119 13.62 -5.09 0.30
N VAL A 120 13.03 -4.21 1.10
CA VAL A 120 13.61 -2.89 1.37
C VAL A 120 14.79 -3.07 2.32
N THR A 121 15.99 -2.68 1.87
CA THR A 121 17.21 -2.84 2.65
C THR A 121 17.94 -1.51 2.78
N SER A 122 18.79 -1.41 3.81
CA SER A 122 19.73 -0.32 3.94
C SER A 122 20.92 -0.53 2.98
N PRO A 123 21.82 0.46 2.79
CA PRO A 123 22.98 0.32 1.91
C PRO A 123 23.90 -0.88 2.25
N ASP A 124 23.81 -1.41 3.47
CA ASP A 124 24.60 -2.58 3.89
C ASP A 124 23.84 -3.91 3.71
N ASN A 125 22.73 -3.89 2.98
CA ASN A 125 21.84 -5.04 2.75
C ASN A 125 21.08 -5.53 3.98
N THR A 126 21.03 -4.76 5.06
CA THR A 126 20.20 -5.11 6.21
C THR A 126 18.74 -4.82 5.90
N CYS A 127 17.88 -5.82 6.07
CA CYS A 127 16.44 -5.62 5.86
C CYS A 127 15.87 -4.74 6.96
N LEU A 128 15.28 -3.61 6.59
CA LEU A 128 14.79 -2.62 7.56
C LEU A 128 13.62 -3.12 8.39
N LEU A 129 12.89 -4.13 7.90
CA LEU A 129 11.76 -4.69 8.62
C LEU A 129 12.16 -5.61 9.78
N TYR A 130 13.43 -5.98 9.87
CA TYR A 130 13.94 -6.86 10.92
C TYR A 130 14.80 -6.12 11.94
N THR A 131 14.64 -4.80 12.06
CA THR A 131 15.40 -4.00 13.02
C THR A 131 15.02 -4.29 14.48
N SER A 132 13.83 -4.84 14.72
CA SER A 132 13.35 -5.24 16.04
C SER A 132 12.87 -6.68 15.96
N PRO A 133 13.80 -7.65 15.86
CA PRO A 133 13.42 -9.03 15.64
C PRO A 133 12.65 -9.62 16.82
N SER A 134 11.63 -10.39 16.50
CA SER A 134 10.91 -11.24 17.43
C SER A 134 10.99 -12.65 16.89
N PRO A 135 10.70 -13.69 17.71
CA PRO A 135 10.67 -15.07 17.20
C PRO A 135 9.77 -15.22 15.98
N ARG A 136 8.69 -14.49 15.93
CA ARG A 136 7.76 -14.53 14.83
C ARG A 136 8.35 -13.93 13.54
N ASP A 137 9.09 -12.83 13.68
CA ASP A 137 9.73 -12.20 12.52
C ASP A 137 10.81 -13.09 11.93
N VAL A 138 11.49 -13.83 12.78
CA VAL A 138 12.56 -14.76 12.36
C VAL A 138 11.97 -15.96 11.60
N GLU A 139 10.79 -16.41 11.97
CA GLU A 139 10.13 -17.56 11.34
C GLU A 139 9.55 -17.22 9.96
N GLU A 140 9.27 -15.99 9.72
CA GLU A 140 8.72 -15.50 8.46
C GLU A 140 9.81 -15.10 7.48
#